data_e76a2eefb0381a2a24f1c15d8d6c3670
#
_entry.id   e76a2eefb0381a2a24f1c15d8d6c3670
#
_cell.length_a   1.000
_cell.length_b   1.000
_cell.length_c   1.000
_cell.angle_alpha   90.00
_cell.angle_beta   90.00
_cell.angle_gamma   90.00
#
_symmetry.space_group_name_H-M   'P 1'
#
loop_
_entity.id
_entity.type
_entity.pdbx_description
1 polymer ?
#
loop_
_entity_poly.entity_id
_entity_poly.type
_entity_poly.pdbx_seq_one_letter_code
_entity_poly.pdbx_strand_id
1 'polypeptide(L)'
;RSLGIDVTEVTFKDFVPLLDDGKISYVLYTGALLDGTIDEYISLNRRCLQLSVPCFTSLDTAHAAADIIAGGFNESNTELVDINKLREEKQKIDFFKMQATGDDYIIIDGRDGNIDCPESISIGICDRHFGIGADGLALIEKSEVADAKMRVFNRDGSEGSMGGNCIRSVGKYLYDHGIVPKTDITIETSSGIKNLTLYTRNGKVTLADVNIGKADLTAAAVPVITDKDKLINSPITVAGNEYNVT
;
A
#
# COMPACT_ATOMS: atom_id res chain seq x y z
N ARG A 1 0.22 7.59 40.55
CA ARG A 1 -0.56 8.20 41.68
C ARG A 1 -1.38 9.42 41.24
N SER A 2 -0.98 10.15 40.21
CA SER A 2 -1.74 11.31 39.71
C SER A 2 -3.10 10.96 39.07
N LEU A 3 -3.32 9.71 38.71
CA LEU A 3 -4.56 9.20 38.08
C LEU A 3 -5.46 8.43 39.06
N GLY A 4 -5.21 8.48 40.37
CA GLY A 4 -6.01 7.76 41.36
C GLY A 4 -5.79 6.23 41.37
N ILE A 5 -4.71 5.76 40.76
CA ILE A 5 -4.37 4.34 40.71
C ILE A 5 -3.52 4.00 41.95
N ASP A 6 -3.92 2.97 42.69
CA ASP A 6 -3.11 2.42 43.78
C ASP A 6 -1.89 1.70 43.22
N VAL A 7 -0.72 2.12 43.69
CA VAL A 7 0.56 1.56 43.22
C VAL A 7 1.32 1.02 44.42
N THR A 8 1.72 -0.24 44.35
CA THR A 8 2.60 -0.89 45.32
C THR A 8 3.95 -1.17 44.67
N GLU A 9 5.03 -0.65 45.21
CA GLU A 9 6.38 -0.94 44.77
C GLU A 9 6.87 -2.24 45.42
N VAL A 10 7.37 -3.18 44.62
CA VAL A 10 7.87 -4.47 45.09
C VAL A 10 9.21 -4.79 44.45
N THR A 11 10.06 -5.55 45.12
CA THR A 11 11.29 -6.08 44.50
C THR A 11 10.98 -7.30 43.63
N PHE A 12 11.91 -7.67 42.75
CA PHE A 12 11.71 -8.88 41.90
C PHE A 12 11.52 -10.14 42.75
N LYS A 13 12.17 -10.24 43.90
CA LYS A 13 12.03 -11.37 44.82
C LYS A 13 10.63 -11.45 45.43
N ASP A 14 10.01 -10.33 45.70
CA ASP A 14 8.67 -10.25 46.27
C ASP A 14 7.58 -10.38 45.20
N PHE A 15 7.92 -10.10 43.97
CA PHE A 15 6.99 -10.18 42.83
C PHE A 15 6.65 -11.63 42.46
N VAL A 16 7.61 -12.55 42.48
CA VAL A 16 7.41 -13.95 42.10
C VAL A 16 6.36 -14.64 42.96
N PRO A 17 6.37 -14.53 44.32
CA PRO A 17 5.30 -15.07 45.15
C PRO A 17 3.91 -14.50 44.84
N LEU A 18 3.80 -13.21 44.51
CA LEU A 18 2.51 -12.61 44.13
C LEU A 18 1.99 -13.15 42.79
N LEU A 19 2.88 -13.48 41.88
CA LEU A 19 2.54 -14.13 40.61
C LEU A 19 2.04 -15.56 40.88
N ASP A 20 2.72 -16.30 41.73
CA ASP A 20 2.38 -17.67 42.11
C ASP A 20 1.03 -17.76 42.85
N ASP A 21 0.72 -16.77 43.66
CA ASP A 21 -0.55 -16.64 44.39
C ASP A 21 -1.74 -16.25 43.49
N GLY A 22 -1.53 -16.04 42.20
CA GLY A 22 -2.56 -15.61 41.25
C GLY A 22 -3.07 -14.19 41.48
N LYS A 23 -2.28 -13.34 42.15
CA LYS A 23 -2.62 -11.91 42.41
C LYS A 23 -2.30 -10.99 41.25
N ILE A 24 -1.64 -11.50 40.20
CA ILE A 24 -1.21 -10.76 39.04
C ILE A 24 -1.93 -11.33 37.80
N SER A 25 -2.72 -10.49 37.15
CA SER A 25 -3.47 -10.88 35.94
C SER A 25 -2.67 -10.64 34.66
N TYR A 26 -1.78 -9.64 34.64
CA TYR A 26 -0.99 -9.28 33.49
C TYR A 26 0.41 -8.78 33.93
N VAL A 27 1.40 -9.05 33.12
CA VAL A 27 2.76 -8.55 33.30
C VAL A 27 3.14 -7.69 32.11
N LEU A 28 3.68 -6.50 32.37
CA LEU A 28 4.30 -5.65 31.37
C LEU A 28 5.77 -5.47 31.71
N TYR A 29 6.65 -6.09 30.91
CA TYR A 29 8.09 -6.00 31.07
C TYR A 29 8.67 -5.04 30.06
N THR A 30 9.06 -3.85 30.51
CA THR A 30 9.65 -2.78 29.66
C THR A 30 11.16 -2.66 29.83
N GLY A 31 11.80 -3.58 30.56
CA GLY A 31 13.24 -3.57 30.77
C GLY A 31 14.02 -3.74 29.47
N ALA A 32 15.03 -2.93 29.26
CA ALA A 32 15.99 -3.15 28.19
C ALA A 32 16.73 -4.47 28.45
N LEU A 33 16.91 -5.30 27.43
CA LEU A 33 17.69 -6.54 27.46
C LEU A 33 19.21 -6.24 27.59
N LEU A 34 19.59 -5.27 28.43
CA LEU A 34 20.96 -4.84 28.63
C LEU A 34 21.46 -5.32 29.99
N ASP A 35 22.48 -6.17 29.96
CA ASP A 35 23.39 -6.52 31.01
C ASP A 35 22.81 -6.96 32.38
N GLY A 36 22.68 -8.27 32.56
CA GLY A 36 22.41 -8.91 33.87
C GLY A 36 20.94 -9.16 34.19
N THR A 37 19.99 -8.56 33.48
CA THR A 37 18.55 -8.74 33.70
C THR A 37 17.93 -9.81 32.78
N ILE A 38 18.70 -10.36 31.84
CA ILE A 38 18.22 -11.39 30.89
C ILE A 38 17.74 -12.65 31.63
N ASP A 39 18.47 -13.10 32.63
CA ASP A 39 18.12 -14.32 33.38
C ASP A 39 16.84 -14.11 34.21
N GLU A 40 16.66 -12.92 34.77
CA GLU A 40 15.43 -12.53 35.47
C GLU A 40 14.25 -12.49 34.50
N TYR A 41 14.42 -11.91 33.31
CA TYR A 41 13.40 -11.89 32.26
C TYR A 41 13.02 -13.30 31.81
N ILE A 42 14.02 -14.15 31.51
CA ILE A 42 13.77 -15.53 31.07
C ILE A 42 13.00 -16.30 32.15
N SER A 43 13.40 -16.16 33.41
CA SER A 43 12.74 -16.78 34.54
C SER A 43 11.31 -16.31 34.71
N LEU A 44 11.09 -14.99 34.63
CA LEU A 44 9.78 -14.35 34.69
C LEU A 44 8.85 -14.85 33.56
N ASN A 45 9.33 -14.76 32.31
CA ASN A 45 8.55 -15.15 31.15
C ASN A 45 8.16 -16.63 31.19
N ARG A 46 9.09 -17.50 31.58
CA ARG A 46 8.81 -18.93 31.79
C ARG A 46 7.74 -19.14 32.86
N ARG A 47 7.78 -18.39 33.96
CA ARG A 47 6.80 -18.51 35.03
C ARG A 47 5.43 -17.99 34.60
N CYS A 48 5.37 -16.89 33.90
CA CYS A 48 4.14 -16.37 33.32
C CYS A 48 3.48 -17.39 32.38
N LEU A 49 4.26 -18.04 31.52
CA LEU A 49 3.75 -19.10 30.63
C LEU A 49 3.21 -20.30 31.41
N GLN A 50 3.90 -20.74 32.48
CA GLN A 50 3.43 -21.86 33.32
C GLN A 50 2.11 -21.57 34.03
N LEU A 51 1.90 -20.31 34.42
CA LEU A 51 0.70 -19.86 35.13
C LEU A 51 -0.38 -19.31 34.22
N SER A 52 -0.17 -19.33 32.89
CA SER A 52 -1.06 -18.74 31.87
C SER A 52 -1.34 -17.25 32.12
N VAL A 53 -0.35 -16.52 32.66
CA VAL A 53 -0.43 -15.07 32.84
C VAL A 53 0.19 -14.37 31.62
N PRO A 54 -0.55 -13.53 30.89
CA PRO A 54 -0.02 -12.80 29.74
C PRO A 54 1.14 -11.88 30.14
N CYS A 55 2.26 -11.98 29.40
CA CYS A 55 3.44 -11.14 29.60
C CYS A 55 3.70 -10.33 28.32
N PHE A 56 3.56 -9.01 28.40
CA PHE A 56 3.81 -8.08 27.29
C PHE A 56 5.20 -7.51 27.37
N THR A 57 5.93 -7.50 26.27
CA THR A 57 7.30 -7.00 26.19
C THR A 57 7.40 -5.67 25.42
N SER A 58 6.29 -5.17 24.91
CA SER A 58 6.23 -3.86 24.28
C SER A 58 5.00 -3.08 24.75
N LEU A 59 5.13 -1.75 24.77
CA LEU A 59 4.03 -0.86 25.11
C LEU A 59 2.90 -0.92 24.08
N ASP A 60 3.22 -1.08 22.80
CA ASP A 60 2.24 -1.17 21.72
C ASP A 60 1.36 -2.41 21.88
N THR A 61 1.96 -3.56 22.22
CA THR A 61 1.20 -4.79 22.51
C THR A 61 0.34 -4.64 23.76
N ALA A 62 0.85 -3.97 24.78
CA ALA A 62 0.08 -3.70 26.01
C ALA A 62 -1.09 -2.75 25.75
N HIS A 63 -0.91 -1.71 24.91
CA HIS A 63 -1.99 -0.81 24.49
C HIS A 63 -3.05 -1.57 23.71
N ALA A 64 -2.65 -2.37 22.72
CA ALA A 64 -3.60 -3.18 21.95
C ALA A 64 -4.41 -4.14 22.85
N ALA A 65 -3.77 -4.76 23.84
CA ALA A 65 -4.46 -5.59 24.81
C ALA A 65 -5.43 -4.78 25.69
N ALA A 66 -5.04 -3.57 26.12
CA ALA A 66 -5.91 -2.69 26.89
C ALA A 66 -7.14 -2.25 26.08
N ASP A 67 -6.97 -1.94 24.79
CA ASP A 67 -8.07 -1.58 23.89
C ASP A 67 -9.03 -2.74 23.69
N ILE A 68 -8.53 -3.97 23.56
CA ILE A 68 -9.34 -5.19 23.49
C ILE A 68 -10.16 -5.36 24.78
N ILE A 69 -9.54 -5.19 25.95
CA ILE A 69 -10.23 -5.31 27.25
C ILE A 69 -11.27 -4.20 27.40
N ALA A 70 -10.93 -2.96 27.06
CA ALA A 70 -11.84 -1.81 27.11
C ALA A 70 -13.01 -1.95 26.13
N GLY A 71 -12.80 -2.58 24.98
CA GLY A 71 -13.82 -2.86 23.97
C GLY A 71 -14.84 -3.90 24.40
N GLY A 72 -14.63 -4.59 25.52
CA GLY A 72 -15.56 -5.57 26.08
C GLY A 72 -15.83 -6.75 25.16
N PHE A 73 -14.84 -7.16 24.38
CA PHE A 73 -14.94 -8.28 23.46
C PHE A 73 -15.25 -9.58 24.23
N ASN A 74 -16.24 -10.32 23.75
CA ASN A 74 -16.68 -11.61 24.29
C ASN A 74 -17.20 -12.51 23.18
N GLU A 75 -17.49 -13.77 23.48
CA GLU A 75 -17.96 -14.76 22.49
C GLU A 75 -19.22 -14.35 21.72
N SER A 76 -20.01 -13.43 22.25
CA SER A 76 -21.25 -12.97 21.60
C SER A 76 -21.05 -11.82 20.62
N ASN A 77 -19.94 -11.09 20.74
CA ASN A 77 -19.61 -9.93 19.88
C ASN A 77 -18.28 -10.06 19.14
N THR A 78 -17.65 -11.24 19.21
CA THR A 78 -16.38 -11.54 18.56
C THR A 78 -16.52 -12.81 17.73
N GLU A 79 -16.13 -12.76 16.48
CA GLU A 79 -16.01 -13.94 15.63
C GLU A 79 -14.58 -14.48 15.73
N LEU A 80 -14.46 -15.77 16.09
CA LEU A 80 -13.16 -16.45 16.04
C LEU A 80 -12.82 -16.76 14.58
N VAL A 81 -11.88 -16.02 14.03
CA VAL A 81 -11.39 -16.25 12.68
C VAL A 81 -10.20 -17.22 12.75
N ASP A 82 -10.35 -18.38 12.12
CA ASP A 82 -9.25 -19.32 11.96
C ASP A 82 -8.21 -18.73 10.98
N ILE A 83 -7.03 -18.38 11.51
CA ILE A 83 -5.93 -17.81 10.74
C ILE A 83 -5.54 -18.71 9.54
N ASN A 84 -5.72 -20.03 9.65
CA ASN A 84 -5.46 -20.94 8.55
C ASN A 84 -6.53 -20.81 7.45
N LYS A 85 -7.79 -20.56 7.83
CA LYS A 85 -8.89 -20.30 6.90
C LYS A 85 -8.77 -18.92 6.22
N LEU A 86 -8.26 -17.90 6.92
CA LEU A 86 -7.91 -16.62 6.30
C LEU A 86 -6.92 -16.78 5.12
N ARG A 87 -6.10 -17.82 5.14
CA ARG A 87 -5.23 -18.16 4.00
C ARG A 87 -5.99 -18.85 2.86
N GLU A 88 -7.10 -19.52 3.15
CA GLU A 88 -7.94 -20.21 2.15
C GLU A 88 -8.93 -19.24 1.48
N GLU A 89 -9.38 -18.20 2.20
CA GLU A 89 -10.24 -17.13 1.69
C GLU A 89 -9.49 -15.99 1.01
N LYS A 90 -8.18 -16.12 0.78
CA LYS A 90 -7.44 -15.14 0.00
C LYS A 90 -8.05 -15.03 -1.38
N GLN A 91 -8.67 -13.91 -1.64
CA GLN A 91 -9.17 -13.55 -2.96
C GLN A 91 -8.01 -13.73 -3.97
N LYS A 92 -8.17 -14.67 -4.88
CA LYS A 92 -7.22 -14.82 -5.99
C LYS A 92 -7.50 -13.70 -6.98
N ILE A 93 -6.53 -12.85 -7.18
CA ILE A 93 -6.60 -11.78 -8.15
C ILE A 93 -5.68 -12.16 -9.31
N ASP A 94 -6.27 -12.33 -10.47
CA ASP A 94 -5.51 -12.52 -11.71
C ASP A 94 -4.90 -11.18 -12.13
N PHE A 95 -3.65 -11.19 -12.54
CA PHE A 95 -2.95 -10.00 -12.95
C PHE A 95 -2.08 -10.25 -14.19
N PHE A 96 -1.76 -9.17 -14.88
CA PHE A 96 -0.76 -9.15 -15.95
C PHE A 96 0.33 -8.15 -15.60
N LYS A 97 1.57 -8.56 -15.75
CA LYS A 97 2.70 -7.64 -15.63
C LYS A 97 3.15 -7.20 -17.00
N MET A 98 3.09 -5.91 -17.27
CA MET A 98 3.46 -5.32 -18.56
C MET A 98 4.44 -4.17 -18.35
N GLN A 99 5.19 -3.85 -19.39
CA GLN A 99 6.06 -2.69 -19.41
C GLN A 99 5.89 -1.87 -20.68
N ALA A 100 6.08 -0.58 -20.56
CA ALA A 100 6.19 0.34 -21.70
C ALA A 100 7.31 1.35 -21.44
N THR A 101 8.31 1.38 -22.32
CA THR A 101 9.46 2.30 -22.24
C THR A 101 10.27 2.19 -20.94
N GLY A 102 10.28 1.02 -20.31
CA GLY A 102 11.01 0.76 -19.06
C GLY A 102 10.17 0.85 -17.79
N ASP A 103 9.01 1.53 -17.81
CA ASP A 103 8.07 1.53 -16.68
C ASP A 103 7.26 0.25 -16.68
N ASP A 104 7.24 -0.47 -15.58
CA ASP A 104 6.49 -1.71 -15.43
C ASP A 104 5.27 -1.54 -14.52
N TYR A 105 4.16 -2.09 -14.97
CA TYR A 105 2.87 -2.01 -14.28
C TYR A 105 2.25 -3.40 -14.10
N ILE A 106 1.61 -3.58 -12.95
CA ILE A 106 0.70 -4.72 -12.72
C ILE A 106 -0.68 -4.27 -13.16
N ILE A 107 -1.28 -5.00 -14.07
CA ILE A 107 -2.62 -4.73 -14.60
C ILE A 107 -3.60 -5.71 -13.98
N ILE A 108 -4.64 -5.21 -13.35
CA ILE A 108 -5.76 -5.98 -12.80
C ILE A 108 -7.03 -5.60 -13.55
N ASP A 109 -7.73 -6.61 -14.04
CA ASP A 109 -9.05 -6.44 -14.67
C ASP A 109 -10.14 -6.55 -13.59
N GLY A 110 -10.60 -5.41 -13.12
CA GLY A 110 -11.64 -5.27 -12.10
C GLY A 110 -13.06 -5.10 -12.67
N ARG A 111 -13.27 -5.30 -13.99
CA ARG A 111 -14.57 -5.06 -14.63
C ARG A 111 -15.67 -6.00 -14.17
N ASP A 112 -15.34 -7.20 -13.72
CA ASP A 112 -16.30 -8.23 -13.30
C ASP A 112 -16.47 -8.31 -11.77
N GLY A 113 -15.72 -7.55 -11.01
CA GLY A 113 -15.80 -7.53 -9.56
C GLY A 113 -15.18 -6.28 -8.96
N ASN A 114 -15.64 -5.88 -7.78
CA ASN A 114 -15.00 -4.81 -7.04
C ASN A 114 -13.66 -5.29 -6.47
N ILE A 115 -12.63 -4.54 -6.74
CA ILE A 115 -11.34 -4.67 -6.08
C ILE A 115 -11.35 -3.68 -4.91
N ASP A 116 -11.47 -4.23 -3.71
CA ASP A 116 -11.49 -3.42 -2.50
C ASP A 116 -10.08 -2.91 -2.17
N CYS A 117 -9.99 -1.65 -1.73
CA CYS A 117 -8.76 -1.00 -1.27
C CYS A 117 -7.56 -1.15 -2.24
N PRO A 118 -7.70 -0.76 -3.53
CA PRO A 118 -6.63 -0.90 -4.52
C PRO A 118 -5.34 -0.15 -4.13
N GLU A 119 -5.44 0.88 -3.30
CA GLU A 119 -4.32 1.61 -2.69
C GLU A 119 -3.43 0.66 -1.86
N SER A 120 -4.05 -0.11 -0.97
CA SER A 120 -3.36 -1.08 -0.11
C SER A 120 -2.80 -2.24 -0.91
N ILE A 121 -3.55 -2.70 -1.93
CA ILE A 121 -3.08 -3.74 -2.85
C ILE A 121 -1.82 -3.26 -3.57
N SER A 122 -1.83 -2.02 -4.09
CA SER A 122 -0.69 -1.46 -4.81
C SER A 122 0.58 -1.43 -3.96
N ILE A 123 0.50 -1.01 -2.70
CA ILE A 123 1.64 -1.01 -1.77
C ILE A 123 2.23 -2.41 -1.65
N GLY A 124 1.38 -3.42 -1.44
CA GLY A 124 1.84 -4.80 -1.23
C GLY A 124 2.42 -5.45 -2.49
N ILE A 125 1.71 -5.36 -3.63
CA ILE A 125 2.12 -6.08 -4.84
C ILE A 125 3.24 -5.39 -5.62
N CYS A 126 3.37 -4.05 -5.51
CA CYS A 126 4.43 -3.30 -6.20
C CYS A 126 5.78 -3.35 -5.49
N ASP A 127 5.85 -3.88 -4.26
CA ASP A 127 7.12 -4.09 -3.59
C ASP A 127 7.98 -5.08 -4.37
N ARG A 128 9.25 -4.70 -4.69
CA ARG A 128 10.15 -5.50 -5.53
C ARG A 128 10.82 -6.65 -4.77
N HIS A 129 10.69 -6.68 -3.44
CA HIS A 129 11.31 -7.71 -2.59
C HIS A 129 10.27 -8.68 -2.02
N PHE A 130 9.10 -8.18 -1.63
CA PHE A 130 8.08 -8.96 -0.95
C PHE A 130 6.81 -9.17 -1.78
N GLY A 131 6.65 -8.42 -2.88
CA GLY A 131 5.53 -8.50 -3.81
C GLY A 131 5.92 -9.03 -5.18
N ILE A 132 5.11 -8.71 -6.19
CA ILE A 132 5.39 -8.98 -7.61
C ILE A 132 6.47 -8.01 -8.11
N GLY A 133 6.50 -6.81 -7.57
CA GLY A 133 7.39 -5.72 -7.93
C GLY A 133 6.97 -5.00 -9.21
N ALA A 134 6.68 -3.71 -9.11
CA ALA A 134 6.36 -2.86 -10.27
C ALA A 134 6.50 -1.38 -9.90
N ASP A 135 6.42 -0.49 -10.89
CA ASP A 135 6.37 0.95 -10.68
C ASP A 135 4.98 1.42 -10.26
N GLY A 136 3.94 0.63 -10.56
CA GLY A 136 2.58 0.89 -10.13
C GLY A 136 1.60 -0.21 -10.51
N LEU A 137 0.36 -0.01 -10.06
CA LEU A 137 -0.81 -0.82 -10.36
C LEU A 137 -1.74 -0.07 -11.30
N ALA A 138 -2.20 -0.70 -12.38
CA ALA A 138 -3.32 -0.24 -13.21
C ALA A 138 -4.55 -1.10 -12.95
N LEU A 139 -5.62 -0.49 -12.49
CA LEU A 139 -6.92 -1.12 -12.32
C LEU A 139 -7.82 -0.74 -13.49
N ILE A 140 -8.34 -1.75 -14.21
CA ILE A 140 -9.30 -1.55 -15.28
C ILE A 140 -10.71 -1.74 -14.74
N GLU A 141 -11.56 -0.75 -14.97
CA GLU A 141 -12.97 -0.76 -14.55
C GLU A 141 -13.89 -0.56 -15.78
N LYS A 142 -15.19 -0.80 -15.60
CA LYS A 142 -16.21 -0.43 -16.59
C LYS A 142 -16.33 1.09 -16.67
N SER A 143 -16.60 1.61 -17.86
CA SER A 143 -16.91 3.01 -18.10
C SER A 143 -18.27 3.14 -18.77
N GLU A 144 -19.01 4.18 -18.41
CA GLU A 144 -20.26 4.57 -19.06
C GLU A 144 -20.03 5.55 -20.23
N VAL A 145 -18.82 6.08 -20.36
CA VAL A 145 -18.49 7.19 -21.28
C VAL A 145 -17.33 6.87 -22.22
N ALA A 146 -16.66 5.74 -22.02
CA ALA A 146 -15.50 5.30 -22.79
C ALA A 146 -15.50 3.78 -22.95
N ASP A 147 -14.56 3.23 -23.71
CA ASP A 147 -14.44 1.78 -23.90
C ASP A 147 -14.02 1.04 -22.62
N ALA A 148 -13.26 1.71 -21.77
CA ALA A 148 -12.86 1.24 -20.43
C ALA A 148 -12.50 2.43 -19.56
N LYS A 149 -12.44 2.21 -18.24
CA LYS A 149 -11.88 3.17 -17.29
C LYS A 149 -10.61 2.60 -16.68
N MET A 150 -9.61 3.45 -16.51
CA MET A 150 -8.34 3.12 -15.88
C MET A 150 -8.12 4.00 -14.65
N ARG A 151 -7.80 3.35 -13.54
CA ARG A 151 -7.22 3.99 -12.37
C ARG A 151 -5.78 3.50 -12.23
N VAL A 152 -4.88 4.39 -11.87
CA VAL A 152 -3.47 4.06 -11.70
C VAL A 152 -3.03 4.41 -10.28
N PHE A 153 -2.33 3.50 -9.63
CA PHE A 153 -1.81 3.66 -8.28
C PHE A 153 -0.30 3.52 -8.28
N ASN A 154 0.36 4.45 -7.62
CA ASN A 154 1.80 4.41 -7.41
C ASN A 154 2.17 3.33 -6.39
N ARG A 155 3.47 3.02 -6.25
CA ARG A 155 3.99 2.06 -5.27
C ARG A 155 3.68 2.40 -3.82
N ASP A 156 3.45 3.68 -3.51
CA ASP A 156 3.10 4.19 -2.18
C ASP A 156 1.58 4.17 -1.92
N GLY A 157 0.79 3.66 -2.87
CA GLY A 157 -0.67 3.61 -2.80
C GLY A 157 -1.36 4.90 -3.24
N SER A 158 -0.64 5.96 -3.53
CA SER A 158 -1.26 7.19 -4.03
C SER A 158 -1.86 6.99 -5.43
N GLU A 159 -3.05 7.52 -5.68
CA GLU A 159 -3.69 7.46 -6.99
C GLU A 159 -3.15 8.55 -7.90
N GLY A 160 -2.64 8.18 -9.06
CA GLY A 160 -2.17 9.07 -10.10
C GLY A 160 -3.29 9.50 -11.05
N SER A 161 -3.16 10.69 -11.63
CA SER A 161 -4.17 11.21 -12.56
C SER A 161 -4.16 10.49 -13.91
N MET A 162 -3.00 10.11 -14.41
CA MET A 162 -2.79 9.36 -15.66
C MET A 162 -1.31 9.00 -15.80
N GLY A 163 -1.02 7.79 -16.29
CA GLY A 163 0.34 7.38 -16.67
C GLY A 163 0.43 7.13 -18.18
N GLY A 164 1.23 7.93 -18.91
CA GLY A 164 1.35 7.80 -20.36
C GLY A 164 1.85 6.41 -20.80
N ASN A 165 2.78 5.82 -20.06
CA ASN A 165 3.28 4.46 -20.29
C ASN A 165 2.26 3.40 -19.84
N CYS A 166 1.63 3.63 -18.71
CA CYS A 166 0.60 2.76 -18.14
C CYS A 166 -0.58 2.59 -19.10
N ILE A 167 -1.16 3.70 -19.60
CA ILE A 167 -2.35 3.65 -20.47
C ILE A 167 -2.09 2.92 -21.80
N ARG A 168 -0.85 2.99 -22.34
CA ARG A 168 -0.48 2.20 -23.53
C ARG A 168 -0.48 0.71 -23.26
N SER A 169 0.00 0.30 -22.07
CA SER A 169 -0.04 -1.07 -21.62
C SER A 169 -1.49 -1.56 -21.44
N VAL A 170 -2.35 -0.72 -20.84
CA VAL A 170 -3.80 -1.00 -20.71
C VAL A 170 -4.45 -1.12 -22.07
N GLY A 171 -4.18 -0.21 -23.01
CA GLY A 171 -4.71 -0.29 -24.37
C GLY A 171 -4.32 -1.60 -25.08
N LYS A 172 -3.06 -1.99 -24.96
CA LYS A 172 -2.60 -3.28 -25.48
C LYS A 172 -3.31 -4.45 -24.82
N TYR A 173 -3.46 -4.43 -23.50
CA TYR A 173 -4.19 -5.48 -22.78
C TYR A 173 -5.61 -5.63 -23.28
N LEU A 174 -6.36 -4.53 -23.38
CA LEU A 174 -7.75 -4.52 -23.82
C LEU A 174 -7.93 -5.12 -25.22
N TYR A 175 -7.04 -4.78 -26.15
CA TYR A 175 -7.08 -5.30 -27.51
C TYR A 175 -6.65 -6.77 -27.58
N ASP A 176 -5.49 -7.10 -27.03
CA ASP A 176 -4.87 -8.42 -27.14
C ASP A 176 -5.70 -9.53 -26.49
N HIS A 177 -6.56 -9.20 -25.52
CA HIS A 177 -7.49 -10.11 -24.86
C HIS A 177 -8.91 -10.08 -25.47
N GLY A 178 -9.11 -9.33 -26.55
CA GLY A 178 -10.39 -9.25 -27.24
C GLY A 178 -11.49 -8.52 -26.46
N ILE A 179 -11.11 -7.74 -25.44
CA ILE A 179 -12.04 -6.97 -24.61
C ILE A 179 -12.60 -5.80 -25.42
N VAL A 180 -11.71 -5.07 -26.09
CA VAL A 180 -12.04 -3.97 -27.00
C VAL A 180 -11.38 -4.27 -28.36
N PRO A 181 -12.07 -4.99 -29.27
CA PRO A 181 -11.47 -5.49 -30.51
C PRO A 181 -11.45 -4.42 -31.63
N LYS A 182 -10.98 -3.22 -31.31
CA LYS A 182 -10.79 -2.13 -32.29
C LYS A 182 -9.48 -1.39 -31.95
N THR A 183 -8.90 -0.74 -32.97
CA THR A 183 -7.59 -0.08 -32.88
C THR A 183 -7.65 1.35 -32.36
N ASP A 184 -8.77 2.02 -32.56
CA ASP A 184 -9.02 3.35 -31.99
C ASP A 184 -9.92 3.19 -30.78
N ILE A 185 -9.34 3.38 -29.59
CA ILE A 185 -10.00 3.15 -28.32
C ILE A 185 -9.98 4.40 -27.46
N THR A 186 -10.95 4.46 -26.55
CA THR A 186 -11.07 5.54 -25.58
C THR A 186 -10.95 4.95 -24.17
N ILE A 187 -10.16 5.62 -23.32
CA ILE A 187 -10.00 5.23 -21.93
C ILE A 187 -10.31 6.42 -21.02
N GLU A 188 -11.27 6.22 -20.14
CA GLU A 188 -11.58 7.17 -19.07
C GLU A 188 -10.48 7.15 -18.02
N THR A 189 -10.00 8.32 -17.62
CA THR A 189 -9.02 8.51 -16.55
C THR A 189 -9.47 9.67 -15.65
N SER A 190 -8.86 9.84 -14.47
CA SER A 190 -9.15 10.99 -13.61
C SER A 190 -8.78 12.33 -14.26
N SER A 191 -7.91 12.34 -15.30
CA SER A 191 -7.59 13.52 -16.12
C SER A 191 -8.43 13.63 -17.40
N GLY A 192 -9.58 12.96 -17.46
CA GLY A 192 -10.50 12.94 -18.60
C GLY A 192 -10.30 11.76 -19.55
N ILE A 193 -11.08 11.74 -20.62
CA ILE A 193 -11.03 10.69 -21.64
C ILE A 193 -9.80 10.87 -22.51
N LYS A 194 -9.04 9.78 -22.70
CA LYS A 194 -7.87 9.73 -23.56
C LYS A 194 -8.16 8.86 -24.78
N ASN A 195 -7.74 9.33 -25.93
CA ASN A 195 -7.84 8.59 -27.20
C ASN A 195 -6.51 7.90 -27.48
N LEU A 196 -6.58 6.62 -27.81
CA LEU A 196 -5.43 5.82 -28.18
C LEU A 196 -5.63 5.27 -29.59
N THR A 197 -4.55 5.25 -30.36
CA THR A 197 -4.47 4.52 -31.65
C THR A 197 -3.47 3.37 -31.49
N LEU A 198 -3.95 2.15 -31.70
CA LEU A 198 -3.18 0.92 -31.53
C LEU A 198 -2.70 0.40 -32.89
N TYR A 199 -1.43 0.08 -33.00
CA TYR A 199 -0.83 -0.50 -34.19
C TYR A 199 -0.56 -1.99 -33.95
N THR A 200 -1.10 -2.82 -34.83
CA THR A 200 -1.07 -4.27 -34.65
C THR A 200 -0.16 -4.95 -35.68
N ARG A 201 0.47 -6.04 -35.24
CA ARG A 201 1.17 -6.97 -36.12
C ARG A 201 0.87 -8.39 -35.66
N ASN A 202 0.46 -9.24 -36.62
CA ASN A 202 0.05 -10.62 -36.33
C ASN A 202 -1.07 -10.72 -35.26
N GLY A 203 -2.03 -9.79 -35.28
CA GLY A 203 -3.16 -9.79 -34.34
C GLY A 203 -2.82 -9.35 -32.92
N LYS A 204 -1.63 -8.80 -32.66
CA LYS A 204 -1.18 -8.28 -31.37
C LYS A 204 -0.72 -6.84 -31.51
N VAL A 205 -0.97 -6.03 -30.48
CA VAL A 205 -0.51 -4.63 -30.42
C VAL A 205 1.00 -4.60 -30.22
N THR A 206 1.67 -3.85 -31.07
CA THR A 206 3.14 -3.63 -31.01
C THR A 206 3.52 -2.21 -30.70
N LEU A 207 2.65 -1.24 -30.99
CA LEU A 207 2.83 0.19 -30.71
C LEU A 207 1.47 0.78 -30.36
N ALA A 208 1.48 1.80 -29.51
CA ALA A 208 0.30 2.58 -29.16
C ALA A 208 0.66 4.06 -29.06
N ASP A 209 -0.10 4.88 -29.76
CA ASP A 209 -0.09 6.33 -29.61
C ASP A 209 -1.19 6.75 -28.63
N VAL A 210 -0.91 7.71 -27.78
CA VAL A 210 -1.90 8.29 -26.88
C VAL A 210 -1.89 9.81 -27.01
N ASN A 211 -3.05 10.40 -27.18
CA ASN A 211 -3.21 11.83 -27.17
C ASN A 211 -3.29 12.32 -25.70
N ILE A 212 -2.20 12.90 -25.22
CA ILE A 212 -2.11 13.44 -23.85
C ILE A 212 -2.56 14.91 -23.75
N GLY A 213 -2.92 15.54 -24.87
CA GLY A 213 -3.32 16.95 -24.93
C GLY A 213 -2.16 17.88 -25.31
N LYS A 214 -2.42 19.17 -25.16
CA LYS A 214 -1.41 20.23 -25.43
C LYS A 214 -0.58 20.48 -24.18
N ALA A 215 0.72 20.72 -24.36
CA ALA A 215 1.57 21.20 -23.29
C ALA A 215 1.13 22.60 -22.84
N ASP A 216 0.98 22.80 -21.56
CA ASP A 216 0.82 24.11 -20.95
C ASP A 216 2.22 24.58 -20.49
N LEU A 217 2.72 25.63 -21.14
CA LEU A 217 4.05 26.21 -20.87
C LEU A 217 3.96 27.39 -19.89
N THR A 218 2.79 27.63 -19.30
CA THR A 218 2.60 28.70 -18.31
C THR A 218 3.36 28.35 -17.04
N ALA A 219 4.22 29.24 -16.58
CA ALA A 219 5.07 29.01 -15.41
C ALA A 219 4.26 28.66 -14.12
N ALA A 220 3.07 29.21 -14.00
CA ALA A 220 2.16 28.91 -12.89
C ALA A 220 1.54 27.49 -12.96
N ALA A 221 1.33 26.95 -14.17
CA ALA A 221 0.80 25.60 -14.39
C ALA A 221 1.90 24.52 -14.18
N VAL A 222 3.11 24.85 -14.57
CA VAL A 222 4.31 24.06 -14.24
C VAL A 222 4.96 24.75 -13.05
N PRO A 223 4.89 24.23 -11.81
CA PRO A 223 5.24 24.98 -10.60
C PRO A 223 6.72 25.39 -10.59
N VAL A 224 7.05 26.41 -11.36
CA VAL A 224 8.39 26.99 -11.50
C VAL A 224 8.38 28.39 -10.91
N ILE A 225 9.34 28.67 -10.03
CA ILE A 225 9.54 30.02 -9.46
C ILE A 225 10.28 30.86 -10.51
N THR A 226 9.57 31.76 -11.14
CA THR A 226 10.11 32.69 -12.13
C THR A 226 9.25 33.96 -12.17
N ASP A 227 9.84 35.06 -12.66
CA ASP A 227 9.17 36.32 -12.96
C ASP A 227 8.53 36.36 -14.36
N LYS A 228 8.72 35.29 -15.15
CA LYS A 228 8.20 35.17 -16.52
C LYS A 228 6.86 34.44 -16.54
N ASP A 229 5.94 34.82 -17.40
CA ASP A 229 4.68 34.12 -17.63
C ASP A 229 4.90 32.69 -18.16
N LYS A 230 5.94 32.51 -18.99
CA LYS A 230 6.30 31.21 -19.58
C LYS A 230 7.80 30.99 -19.50
N LEU A 231 8.17 29.74 -19.29
CA LEU A 231 9.58 29.36 -19.34
C LEU A 231 9.83 28.60 -20.66
N ILE A 232 10.40 29.29 -21.64
CA ILE A 232 10.69 28.73 -22.98
C ILE A 232 12.15 28.98 -23.30
N ASN A 233 12.91 27.91 -23.56
CA ASN A 233 14.33 27.96 -23.91
C ASN A 233 15.13 28.88 -22.98
N SER A 234 14.85 28.75 -21.66
CA SER A 234 15.46 29.60 -20.64
C SER A 234 16.67 28.89 -20.03
N PRO A 235 17.82 29.60 -19.87
CA PRO A 235 19.01 29.00 -19.31
C PRO A 235 18.85 28.76 -17.83
N ILE A 236 19.27 27.59 -17.36
CA ILE A 236 19.45 27.24 -15.94
C ILE A 236 20.85 26.66 -15.76
N THR A 237 21.43 26.87 -14.58
CA THR A 237 22.72 26.29 -14.23
C THR A 237 22.52 25.18 -13.21
N VAL A 238 22.95 23.96 -13.56
CA VAL A 238 22.92 22.80 -12.68
C VAL A 238 24.32 22.21 -12.57
N ALA A 239 24.85 22.10 -11.38
CA ALA A 239 26.19 21.58 -11.11
C ALA A 239 27.30 22.25 -11.94
N GLY A 240 27.19 23.58 -12.19
CA GLY A 240 28.16 24.35 -12.96
C GLY A 240 28.00 24.28 -14.48
N ASN A 241 27.06 23.53 -15.00
CA ASN A 241 26.73 23.43 -16.42
C ASN A 241 25.45 24.21 -16.73
N GLU A 242 25.42 24.87 -17.90
CA GLU A 242 24.24 25.59 -18.38
C GLU A 242 23.37 24.68 -19.25
N TYR A 243 22.06 24.70 -19.00
CA TYR A 243 21.05 23.97 -19.75
C TYR A 243 19.92 24.92 -20.13
N ASN A 244 19.35 24.73 -21.32
CA ASN A 244 18.15 25.43 -21.73
C ASN A 244 16.93 24.54 -21.44
N VAL A 245 15.94 25.06 -20.70
CA VAL A 245 14.74 24.36 -20.30
C VAL A 245 13.47 25.05 -20.83
N THR A 246 12.47 24.23 -21.09
CA THR A 246 11.14 24.67 -21.51
C THR A 246 10.10 23.84 -20.74
#